data_e4a51cd324f176ffc44828c79689f59a
#
_entry.id   e4a51cd324f176ffc44828c79689f59a
#
_cell.length_a   1.000
_cell.length_b   1.000
_cell.length_c   1.000
_cell.angle_alpha   90.00
_cell.angle_beta   90.00
_cell.angle_gamma   90.00
#
_symmetry.space_group_name_H-M   'P 1'
#
loop_
_entity.id
_entity.type
_entity.pdbx_description
1 polymer ?
#
loop_
_entity_poly.entity_id
_entity_poly.type
_entity_poly.pdbx_seq_one_letter_code
_entity_poly.pdbx_strand_id
1 'polypeptide(L)'
;MELPIKKAIIDVEDSEMGLKTVSLVSDPAIQINWIKFNKQSEIKLAIQNEDKRIIFTPVLIPNQLIYRNIAGEEFNLMFDKETIELVEQKWVKDNLSSTVDIEHSSKLIDGVTFFESVLLNNERFATAKGFEGLPEGTWFLTGKVESDEVW
;
A
#
# COMPACT_ATOMS: atom_id res chain seq x y z
N MET A 1 -27.49 4.82 1.84
CA MET A 1 -26.89 6.10 1.37
C MET A 1 -25.42 5.85 1.06
N GLU A 2 -24.98 6.22 -0.12
CA GLU A 2 -23.57 6.11 -0.47
C GLU A 2 -22.77 7.19 0.25
N LEU A 3 -21.59 6.81 0.76
CA LEU A 3 -20.68 7.76 1.39
C LEU A 3 -20.05 8.70 0.33
N PRO A 4 -19.79 9.97 0.67
CA PRO A 4 -19.11 10.86 -0.24
C PRO A 4 -17.71 10.35 -0.58
N ILE A 5 -17.29 10.55 -1.83
CA ILE A 5 -15.96 10.17 -2.29
C ILE A 5 -15.07 11.42 -2.27
N LYS A 6 -13.97 11.34 -1.53
CA LYS A 6 -12.93 12.37 -1.51
C LYS A 6 -11.70 11.86 -2.26
N LYS A 7 -11.31 12.59 -3.29
CA LYS A 7 -10.12 12.30 -4.05
C LYS A 7 -8.89 12.86 -3.34
N ALA A 8 -7.92 12.01 -3.09
CA ALA A 8 -6.64 12.44 -2.52
C ALA A 8 -5.88 13.32 -3.52
N ILE A 9 -5.24 14.35 -3.00
CA ILE A 9 -4.29 15.20 -3.73
C ILE A 9 -2.98 15.24 -2.94
N ILE A 10 -1.88 15.49 -3.63
CA ILE A 10 -0.57 15.62 -3.00
C ILE A 10 0.16 16.85 -3.55
N ASP A 11 0.74 17.63 -2.65
CA ASP A 11 1.78 18.61 -2.96
C ASP A 11 3.13 17.97 -2.63
N VAL A 12 3.92 17.68 -3.65
CA VAL A 12 5.22 17.00 -3.49
C VAL A 12 6.27 17.84 -2.76
N GLU A 13 6.07 19.14 -2.71
CA GLU A 13 6.95 20.07 -1.97
C GLU A 13 6.55 20.24 -0.50
N ASP A 14 5.34 19.82 -0.12
CA ASP A 14 4.89 19.86 1.27
C ASP A 14 5.43 18.65 2.04
N SER A 15 6.33 18.90 3.00
CA SER A 15 6.95 17.85 3.82
C SER A 15 5.96 17.07 4.70
N GLU A 16 4.79 17.63 4.97
CA GLU A 16 3.77 17.00 5.80
C GLU A 16 2.82 16.10 4.99
N MET A 17 2.80 16.22 3.66
CA MET A 17 1.97 15.41 2.78
C MET A 17 2.70 14.13 2.31
N GLY A 18 1.93 13.15 1.90
CA GLY A 18 2.42 11.88 1.37
C GLY A 18 2.30 10.71 2.33
N LEU A 19 2.73 9.55 1.89
CA LEU A 19 2.82 8.36 2.73
C LEU A 19 4.04 8.46 3.63
N LYS A 20 3.85 8.43 4.92
CA LYS A 20 4.94 8.53 5.91
C LYS A 20 5.39 7.19 6.43
N THR A 21 4.43 6.28 6.60
CA THR A 21 4.67 4.98 7.22
C THR A 21 3.87 3.92 6.48
N VAL A 22 4.48 2.79 6.20
CA VAL A 22 3.78 1.59 5.74
C VAL A 22 3.42 0.75 6.96
N SER A 23 2.15 0.40 7.09
CA SER A 23 1.67 -0.42 8.20
C SER A 23 1.49 -1.86 7.76
N LEU A 24 2.08 -2.78 8.50
CA LEU A 24 1.78 -4.21 8.39
C LEU A 24 0.55 -4.50 9.25
N VAL A 25 -0.54 -4.89 8.62
CA VAL A 25 -1.82 -5.11 9.28
C VAL A 25 -2.37 -6.50 9.01
N SER A 26 -3.06 -7.07 9.99
CA SER A 26 -3.73 -8.37 9.84
C SER A 26 -5.03 -8.28 9.04
N ASP A 27 -5.68 -7.11 9.04
CA ASP A 27 -6.93 -6.85 8.32
C ASP A 27 -6.83 -5.52 7.55
N PRO A 28 -6.22 -5.50 6.36
CA PRO A 28 -6.03 -4.28 5.60
C PRO A 28 -7.34 -3.72 5.04
N ALA A 29 -7.48 -2.39 5.08
CA ALA A 29 -8.64 -1.68 4.53
C ALA A 29 -8.87 -1.96 3.02
N ILE A 30 -7.84 -2.33 2.32
CA ILE A 30 -7.85 -2.71 0.91
C ILE A 30 -8.56 -4.05 0.66
N GLN A 31 -8.65 -4.90 1.66
CA GLN A 31 -9.17 -6.27 1.57
C GLN A 31 -10.64 -6.32 1.11
N ILE A 32 -11.47 -5.41 1.59
CA ILE A 32 -12.91 -5.37 1.27
C ILE A 32 -13.14 -5.19 -0.24
N ASN A 33 -12.35 -4.36 -0.89
CA ASN A 33 -12.50 -4.10 -2.32
C ASN A 33 -11.85 -5.18 -3.18
N TRP A 34 -10.82 -5.81 -2.68
CA TRP A 34 -10.19 -6.96 -3.33
C TRP A 34 -11.14 -8.14 -3.46
N ILE A 35 -11.96 -8.41 -2.46
CA ILE A 35 -12.98 -9.45 -2.50
C ILE A 35 -13.96 -9.24 -3.66
N LYS A 36 -14.22 -8.00 -4.08
CA LYS A 36 -15.04 -7.68 -5.25
C LYS A 36 -14.36 -8.01 -6.58
N PHE A 37 -13.05 -7.90 -6.64
CA PHE A 37 -12.27 -8.19 -7.84
C PHE A 37 -11.98 -9.67 -8.01
N ASN A 38 -11.79 -10.39 -6.91
CA ASN A 38 -11.42 -11.78 -6.95
C ASN A 38 -12.14 -12.53 -5.84
N LYS A 39 -13.15 -13.31 -6.20
CA LYS A 39 -14.08 -13.99 -5.29
C LYS A 39 -13.46 -14.92 -4.23
N GLN A 40 -12.16 -15.04 -4.16
CA GLN A 40 -11.49 -16.05 -3.32
C GLN A 40 -10.27 -15.59 -2.54
N SER A 41 -9.83 -14.34 -2.62
CA SER A 41 -8.57 -13.97 -1.99
C SER A 41 -8.71 -12.89 -0.94
N GLU A 42 -8.39 -13.25 0.28
CA GLU A 42 -7.88 -12.31 1.25
C GLU A 42 -6.55 -11.76 0.72
N ILE A 43 -6.41 -10.44 0.60
CA ILE A 43 -5.08 -9.87 0.37
C ILE A 43 -4.33 -9.97 1.68
N LYS A 44 -3.60 -11.02 1.80
CA LYS A 44 -2.48 -11.08 2.72
C LYS A 44 -1.25 -10.58 1.99
N LEU A 45 -0.31 -10.01 2.73
CA LEU A 45 1.05 -9.90 2.28
C LEU A 45 1.42 -11.22 1.59
N ALA A 46 1.76 -11.19 0.32
CA ALA A 46 2.24 -12.40 -0.32
C ALA A 46 3.65 -12.66 0.19
N ILE A 47 3.83 -13.78 0.88
CA ILE A 47 5.16 -14.29 1.19
C ILE A 47 5.74 -14.79 -0.12
N GLN A 48 6.67 -14.02 -0.69
CA GLN A 48 7.30 -14.35 -1.95
C GLN A 48 8.39 -15.42 -1.78
N ASN A 49 9.09 -15.38 -0.67
CA ASN A 49 10.12 -16.37 -0.33
C ASN A 49 10.21 -16.49 1.20
N GLU A 50 9.76 -17.63 1.71
CA GLU A 50 9.73 -17.90 3.15
C GLU A 50 11.12 -18.02 3.76
N ASP A 51 12.03 -18.73 3.10
CA ASP A 51 13.40 -18.91 3.59
C ASP A 51 14.18 -17.60 3.69
N LYS A 52 13.92 -16.69 2.76
CA LYS A 52 14.54 -15.36 2.73
C LYS A 52 13.74 -14.31 3.46
N ARG A 53 12.53 -14.64 3.91
CA ARG A 53 11.57 -13.73 4.53
C ARG A 53 11.26 -12.52 3.64
N ILE A 54 10.97 -12.77 2.38
CA ILE A 54 10.60 -11.74 1.40
C ILE A 54 9.09 -11.65 1.31
N ILE A 55 8.58 -10.44 1.48
CA ILE A 55 7.17 -10.11 1.33
C ILE A 55 6.96 -9.23 0.10
N PHE A 56 5.80 -9.34 -0.50
CA PHE A 56 5.36 -8.52 -1.63
C PHE A 56 3.93 -8.04 -1.37
N THR A 57 3.68 -6.75 -1.55
CA THR A 57 2.37 -6.17 -1.21
C THR A 57 2.00 -5.00 -2.12
N PRO A 58 0.73 -4.92 -2.56
CA PRO A 58 0.21 -3.67 -3.08
C PRO A 58 0.05 -2.67 -1.92
N VAL A 59 0.41 -1.41 -2.17
CA VAL A 59 0.30 -0.31 -1.20
C VAL A 59 -0.89 0.57 -1.49
N LEU A 60 -1.02 1.01 -2.73
CA LEU A 60 -2.14 1.79 -3.23
C LEU A 60 -2.60 1.25 -4.57
N ILE A 61 -3.91 1.17 -4.75
CA ILE A 61 -4.56 0.71 -5.97
C ILE A 61 -5.37 1.87 -6.55
N PRO A 62 -5.18 2.21 -7.83
CA PRO A 62 -5.91 3.32 -8.45
C PRO A 62 -7.42 3.17 -8.36
N ASN A 63 -8.07 4.27 -7.99
CA ASN A 63 -9.52 4.41 -7.92
C ASN A 63 -10.23 3.45 -6.94
N GLN A 64 -9.48 2.83 -6.05
CA GLN A 64 -10.04 2.03 -4.98
C GLN A 64 -10.62 2.90 -3.88
N LEU A 65 -11.81 2.57 -3.41
CA LEU A 65 -12.46 3.27 -2.32
C LEU A 65 -11.93 2.73 -0.98
N ILE A 66 -11.39 3.62 -0.17
CA ILE A 66 -10.85 3.32 1.14
C ILE A 66 -11.70 4.06 2.17
N TYR A 67 -12.46 3.31 2.97
CA TYR A 67 -13.30 3.90 4.01
C TYR A 67 -12.46 4.66 5.04
N ARG A 68 -12.94 5.83 5.42
CA ARG A 68 -12.37 6.67 6.49
C ARG A 68 -13.46 7.24 7.37
N ASN A 69 -13.17 7.33 8.65
CA ASN A 69 -13.95 8.10 9.61
C ASN A 69 -12.97 9.00 10.36
N ILE A 70 -13.07 10.29 10.15
CA ILE A 70 -12.21 11.28 10.80
C ILE A 70 -13.10 12.24 11.57
N ALA A 71 -12.98 12.24 12.89
CA ALA A 71 -13.77 13.09 13.79
C ALA A 71 -15.29 12.96 13.59
N GLY A 72 -15.78 11.78 13.25
CA GLY A 72 -17.19 11.48 13.01
C GLY A 72 -17.66 11.75 11.58
N GLU A 73 -16.82 12.29 10.73
CA GLU A 73 -17.10 12.42 9.29
C GLU A 73 -16.70 11.14 8.56
N GLU A 74 -17.67 10.46 7.98
CA GLU A 74 -17.48 9.24 7.21
C GLU A 74 -17.41 9.54 5.72
N PHE A 75 -16.40 9.01 5.06
CA PHE A 75 -16.21 9.16 3.61
C PHE A 75 -15.36 8.02 3.05
N ASN A 76 -15.38 7.89 1.71
CA ASN A 76 -14.45 7.04 0.98
C ASN A 76 -13.32 7.91 0.41
N LEU A 77 -12.09 7.57 0.74
CA LEU A 77 -10.89 8.17 0.15
C LEU A 77 -10.52 7.38 -1.10
N MET A 78 -10.10 8.08 -2.13
CA MET A 78 -9.68 7.50 -3.40
C MET A 78 -8.41 8.18 -3.91
N PHE A 79 -7.49 7.39 -4.46
CA PHE A 79 -6.30 7.87 -5.15
C PHE A 79 -6.41 7.54 -6.64
N ASP A 80 -6.17 8.50 -7.51
CA ASP A 80 -5.98 8.20 -8.93
C ASP A 80 -4.52 7.77 -9.20
N LYS A 81 -4.28 7.23 -10.39
CA LYS A 81 -2.94 6.69 -10.71
C LYS A 81 -1.86 7.77 -10.75
N GLU A 82 -2.20 8.98 -11.18
CA GLU A 82 -1.28 10.12 -11.21
C GLU A 82 -0.86 10.54 -9.81
N THR A 83 -1.81 10.56 -8.87
CA THR A 83 -1.52 10.84 -7.46
C THR A 83 -0.68 9.73 -6.83
N ILE A 84 -0.96 8.46 -7.13
CA ILE A 84 -0.17 7.33 -6.64
C ILE A 84 1.28 7.41 -7.11
N GLU A 85 1.50 7.76 -8.37
CA GLU A 85 2.84 7.96 -8.92
C GLU A 85 3.62 9.03 -8.15
N LEU A 86 2.98 10.16 -7.86
CA LEU A 86 3.61 11.24 -7.09
C LEU A 86 3.87 10.83 -5.63
N VAL A 87 2.96 10.10 -5.01
CA VAL A 87 3.13 9.57 -3.64
C VAL A 87 4.32 8.62 -3.58
N GLU A 88 4.42 7.69 -4.53
CA GLU A 88 5.53 6.75 -4.62
C GLU A 88 6.88 7.45 -4.80
N GLN A 89 6.97 8.38 -5.75
CA GLN A 89 8.20 9.13 -6.01
C GLN A 89 8.64 9.94 -4.79
N LYS A 90 7.68 10.57 -4.09
CA LYS A 90 7.97 11.30 -2.86
C LYS A 90 8.46 10.39 -1.74
N TRP A 91 7.82 9.22 -1.58
CA TRP A 91 8.20 8.22 -0.58
C TRP A 91 9.65 7.73 -0.80
N VAL A 92 10.04 7.47 -2.05
CA VAL A 92 11.42 7.10 -2.40
C VAL A 92 12.38 8.26 -2.14
N LYS A 93 12.03 9.47 -2.58
CA LYS A 93 12.85 10.68 -2.37
C LYS A 93 13.11 10.97 -0.89
N ASP A 94 12.11 10.74 -0.05
CA ASP A 94 12.18 10.99 1.39
C ASP A 94 12.85 9.84 2.18
N ASN A 95 13.33 8.79 1.49
CA ASN A 95 14.03 7.63 2.08
C ASN A 95 13.22 6.89 3.17
N LEU A 96 11.94 6.64 2.93
CA LEU A 96 11.03 6.06 3.90
C LEU A 96 10.94 4.52 3.85
N SER A 97 11.89 3.86 3.19
CA SER A 97 11.89 2.41 2.95
C SER A 97 11.95 1.52 4.21
N SER A 98 12.37 2.09 5.32
CA SER A 98 12.42 1.38 6.62
C SER A 98 11.48 1.99 7.67
N THR A 99 10.57 2.87 7.26
CA THR A 99 9.60 3.52 8.15
C THR A 99 8.32 2.70 8.16
N VAL A 100 8.23 1.73 9.09
CA VAL A 100 7.18 0.71 9.16
C VAL A 100 6.60 0.67 10.56
N ASP A 101 5.30 0.48 10.68
CA ASP A 101 4.64 0.16 11.94
C ASP A 101 3.77 -1.10 11.81
N ILE A 102 3.21 -1.54 12.93
CA ILE A 102 2.27 -2.66 12.98
C ILE A 102 0.90 -2.14 13.41
N GLU A 103 -0.14 -2.54 12.68
CA GLU A 103 -1.55 -2.25 13.01
C GLU A 103 -1.84 -0.74 13.18
N HIS A 104 -1.19 0.10 12.40
CA HIS A 104 -1.31 1.57 12.50
C HIS A 104 -1.04 2.12 13.91
N SER A 105 -0.15 1.48 14.65
CA SER A 105 0.15 1.83 16.04
C SER A 105 0.88 3.16 16.21
N SER A 106 1.39 3.74 15.12
CA SER A 106 2.30 4.90 15.10
C SER A 106 3.63 4.63 15.83
N LYS A 107 3.86 3.39 16.27
CA LYS A 107 5.13 2.95 16.83
C LYS A 107 5.94 2.27 15.74
N LEU A 108 7.03 2.90 15.35
CA LEU A 108 7.93 2.35 14.35
C LEU A 108 8.60 1.08 14.86
N ILE A 109 8.73 0.11 13.97
CA ILE A 109 9.42 -1.15 14.23
C ILE A 109 10.71 -1.22 13.41
N ASP A 110 11.68 -1.94 13.94
CA ASP A 110 12.92 -2.26 13.25
C ASP A 110 12.84 -3.62 12.55
N GLY A 111 13.77 -3.86 11.63
CA GLY A 111 13.93 -5.17 10.99
C GLY A 111 12.98 -5.43 9.83
N VAL A 112 12.34 -4.40 9.27
CA VAL A 112 11.60 -4.46 8.01
C VAL A 112 12.12 -3.38 7.08
N THR A 113 12.55 -3.78 5.89
CA THR A 113 13.04 -2.83 4.88
C THR A 113 12.43 -3.18 3.53
N PHE A 114 11.82 -2.20 2.89
CA PHE A 114 11.36 -2.32 1.51
C PHE A 114 12.50 -1.94 0.57
N PHE A 115 12.89 -2.84 -0.31
CA PHE A 115 14.04 -2.68 -1.20
C PHE A 115 13.65 -2.60 -2.68
N GLU A 116 12.38 -2.85 -3.02
CA GLU A 116 11.82 -2.62 -4.34
C GLU A 116 10.53 -1.81 -4.24
N SER A 117 10.39 -0.84 -5.12
CA SER A 117 9.20 -0.01 -5.29
C SER A 117 8.83 -0.02 -6.76
N VAL A 118 7.64 -0.48 -7.10
CA VAL A 118 7.21 -0.68 -8.48
C VAL A 118 5.80 -0.15 -8.68
N LEU A 119 5.64 0.71 -9.69
CA LEU A 119 4.34 1.05 -10.25
C LEU A 119 4.03 0.08 -11.39
N LEU A 120 2.89 -0.61 -11.29
CA LEU A 120 2.48 -1.57 -12.31
C LEU A 120 2.30 -0.84 -13.65
N ASN A 121 3.06 -1.29 -14.63
CA ASN A 121 2.99 -0.80 -16.00
C ASN A 121 3.11 -2.01 -16.93
N ASN A 122 2.04 -2.30 -17.66
CA ASN A 122 1.94 -3.50 -18.49
C ASN A 122 2.99 -3.57 -19.62
N GLU A 123 3.60 -2.44 -19.95
CA GLU A 123 4.67 -2.40 -20.96
C GLU A 123 6.04 -2.80 -20.38
N ARG A 124 6.24 -2.59 -19.09
CA ARG A 124 7.53 -2.76 -18.42
C ARG A 124 7.57 -3.91 -17.41
N PHE A 125 6.46 -4.16 -16.75
CA PHE A 125 6.41 -5.10 -15.62
C PHE A 125 5.19 -6.01 -15.72
N ALA A 126 5.43 -7.32 -15.69
CA ALA A 126 4.37 -8.30 -15.52
C ALA A 126 3.88 -8.30 -14.06
N THR A 127 2.59 -8.52 -13.87
CA THR A 127 2.01 -8.65 -12.54
C THR A 127 2.51 -9.92 -11.86
N ALA A 128 2.86 -9.83 -10.60
CA ALA A 128 3.23 -10.99 -9.80
C ALA A 128 2.04 -11.93 -9.60
N LYS A 129 2.33 -13.24 -9.48
CA LYS A 129 1.33 -14.28 -9.23
C LYS A 129 0.53 -13.96 -7.96
N GLY A 130 -0.78 -14.04 -8.07
CA GLY A 130 -1.74 -13.73 -7.00
C GLY A 130 -2.27 -12.30 -7.05
N PHE A 131 -1.72 -11.44 -7.90
CA PHE A 131 -2.13 -10.04 -8.07
C PHE A 131 -2.60 -9.72 -9.50
N GLU A 132 -2.92 -10.75 -10.26
CA GLU A 132 -3.48 -10.61 -11.59
C GLU A 132 -4.81 -9.84 -11.54
N GLY A 133 -5.02 -8.95 -12.48
CA GLY A 133 -6.23 -8.13 -12.56
C GLY A 133 -6.18 -6.82 -11.77
N LEU A 134 -5.09 -6.50 -11.06
CA LEU A 134 -4.91 -5.17 -10.53
C LEU A 134 -4.67 -4.15 -11.66
N PRO A 135 -5.22 -2.93 -11.54
CA PRO A 135 -5.10 -1.93 -12.58
C PRO A 135 -3.68 -1.41 -12.73
N GLU A 136 -3.36 -0.95 -13.94
CA GLU A 136 -2.15 -0.18 -14.19
C GLU A 136 -2.07 1.04 -13.26
N GLY A 137 -0.90 1.34 -12.74
CA GLY A 137 -0.68 2.39 -11.75
C GLY A 137 -0.76 1.91 -10.31
N THR A 138 -1.08 0.64 -10.05
CA THR A 138 -0.97 0.05 -8.72
C THR A 138 0.48 0.10 -8.24
N TRP A 139 0.68 0.58 -7.02
CA TRP A 139 1.98 0.66 -6.39
C TRP A 139 2.23 -0.57 -5.52
N PHE A 140 3.33 -1.27 -5.81
CA PHE A 140 3.80 -2.44 -5.06
C PHE A 140 5.11 -2.16 -4.35
N LEU A 141 5.27 -2.80 -3.19
CA LEU A 141 6.52 -2.87 -2.46
C LEU A 141 6.96 -4.31 -2.26
N THR A 142 8.26 -4.55 -2.38
CA THR A 142 8.90 -5.79 -1.96
C THR A 142 9.78 -5.50 -0.75
N GLY A 143 9.62 -6.27 0.31
CA GLY A 143 10.32 -6.05 1.56
C GLY A 143 11.00 -7.28 2.13
N LYS A 144 11.97 -7.03 2.98
CA LYS A 144 12.67 -8.02 3.79
C LYS A 144 12.26 -7.87 5.25
N VAL A 145 11.86 -8.97 5.88
CA VAL A 145 11.56 -9.01 7.31
C VAL A 145 12.70 -9.73 8.01
N GLU A 146 13.54 -8.99 8.72
CA GLU A 146 14.69 -9.54 9.46
C GLU A 146 14.34 -9.83 10.92
N SER A 147 13.30 -9.19 11.45
CA SER A 147 12.81 -9.37 12.81
C SER A 147 12.05 -10.68 12.97
N ASP A 148 12.47 -11.51 13.92
CA ASP A 148 11.75 -12.76 14.29
C ASP A 148 10.37 -12.47 14.91
N GLU A 149 10.21 -11.31 15.56
CA GLU A 149 8.94 -10.91 16.17
C GLU A 149 7.90 -10.51 15.13
N VAL A 150 8.35 -9.99 13.99
CA VAL A 150 7.48 -9.49 12.92
C VAL A 150 7.12 -10.61 11.94
N TRP A 151 8.03 -11.54 11.69
CA TRP A 151 7.82 -12.68 10.79
C TRP A 151 6.87 -13.73 11.41
#